data_fa104e86927937d3ba1bf5c48fba8dab
#
_entry.id   fa104e86927937d3ba1bf5c48fba8dab
#
_cell.length_a   1.000
_cell.length_b   1.000
_cell.length_c   1.000
_cell.angle_alpha   90.00
_cell.angle_beta   90.00
_cell.angle_gamma   90.00
#
_symmetry.space_group_name_H-M   'P 1'
#
loop_
_entity.id
_entity.type
_entity.pdbx_description
1 polymer ?
#
loop_
_entity_poly.entity_id
_entity_poly.type
_entity_poly.pdbx_seq_one_letter_code
_entity_poly.pdbx_strand_id
1 'polypeptide(L)'
;MSSSKTIGIIGGGQLGQMMAISAIYMGHKVIALDPAADCPASRVAEIIVAPYNDVDALRQLAERCDVLTYEFENVDADGLDAVIKEGQLPQGTDLLRISQNRIFEKDFLSNKAQVTVAPYKVVTSSQDLAEIDLSKNYVLKTATGGYDGHGQKVIHSEADLEEAYALADS
;
A
#
# COMPACT_ATOMS: atom_id res chain seq x y z
N MET A 1 9.21 15.51 -30.22
CA MET A 1 9.85 14.52 -29.32
C MET A 1 9.58 14.94 -27.90
N SER A 2 8.98 14.11 -27.07
CA SER A 2 8.81 14.40 -25.65
C SER A 2 10.21 14.53 -25.02
N SER A 3 10.42 15.59 -24.21
CA SER A 3 11.69 15.75 -23.50
C SER A 3 11.88 14.61 -22.51
N SER A 4 13.13 14.13 -22.36
CA SER A 4 13.46 13.14 -21.31
C SER A 4 13.08 13.71 -19.95
N LYS A 5 12.38 12.91 -19.15
CA LYS A 5 12.00 13.24 -17.76
C LYS A 5 12.73 12.36 -16.78
N THR A 6 12.80 12.81 -15.53
CA THR A 6 13.21 11.97 -14.39
C THR A 6 11.95 11.49 -13.66
N ILE A 7 11.79 10.18 -13.55
CA ILE A 7 10.65 9.54 -12.87
C ILE A 7 11.11 9.02 -11.53
N GLY A 8 10.43 9.42 -10.46
CA GLY A 8 10.63 8.91 -9.11
C GLY A 8 9.67 7.77 -8.83
N ILE A 9 10.17 6.65 -8.34
CA ILE A 9 9.38 5.48 -7.97
C ILE A 9 9.54 5.24 -6.47
N ILE A 10 8.43 5.21 -5.73
CA ILE A 10 8.42 4.81 -4.33
C ILE A 10 8.13 3.31 -4.30
N GLY A 11 9.14 2.54 -3.85
CA GLY A 11 9.20 1.10 -3.96
C GLY A 11 10.18 0.64 -5.06
N GLY A 12 11.23 -0.05 -4.62
CA GLY A 12 12.28 -0.61 -5.48
C GLY A 12 12.17 -2.12 -5.68
N GLY A 13 11.00 -2.71 -5.38
CA GLY A 13 10.73 -4.13 -5.53
C GLY A 13 10.70 -4.58 -7.01
N GLN A 14 10.13 -5.75 -7.25
CA GLN A 14 10.04 -6.31 -8.60
C GLN A 14 9.21 -5.43 -9.54
N LEU A 15 8.09 -4.89 -9.06
CA LEU A 15 7.25 -4.00 -9.86
C LEU A 15 7.96 -2.67 -10.12
N GLY A 16 8.63 -2.10 -9.11
CA GLY A 16 9.46 -0.90 -9.27
C GLY A 16 10.56 -1.08 -10.32
N GLN A 17 11.23 -2.24 -10.32
CA GLN A 17 12.20 -2.58 -11.35
C GLN A 17 11.57 -2.67 -12.76
N MET A 18 10.40 -3.30 -12.88
CA MET A 18 9.71 -3.42 -14.19
C MET A 18 9.26 -2.05 -14.71
N MET A 19 8.75 -1.18 -13.83
CA MET A 19 8.42 0.20 -14.19
C MET A 19 9.66 0.99 -14.60
N ALA A 20 10.77 0.86 -13.85
CA ALA A 20 12.03 1.51 -14.18
C ALA A 20 12.58 1.09 -15.56
N ILE A 21 12.57 -0.21 -15.85
CA ILE A 21 12.97 -0.73 -17.18
C ILE A 21 12.10 -0.11 -18.27
N SER A 22 10.78 -0.08 -18.09
CA SER A 22 9.85 0.49 -19.07
C SER A 22 10.10 1.97 -19.30
N ALA A 23 10.34 2.73 -18.23
CA ALA A 23 10.64 4.16 -18.30
C ALA A 23 11.96 4.44 -19.06
N ILE A 24 13.00 3.64 -18.80
CA ILE A 24 14.30 3.73 -19.48
C ILE A 24 14.16 3.43 -20.98
N TYR A 25 13.38 2.41 -21.35
CA TYR A 25 13.09 2.13 -22.76
C TYR A 25 12.37 3.27 -23.46
N MET A 26 11.59 4.06 -22.75
CA MET A 26 10.94 5.28 -23.26
C MET A 26 11.86 6.52 -23.26
N GLY A 27 13.12 6.38 -22.85
CA GLY A 27 14.11 7.45 -22.82
C GLY A 27 14.07 8.34 -21.59
N HIS A 28 13.48 7.88 -20.48
CA HIS A 28 13.43 8.58 -19.20
C HIS A 28 14.53 8.14 -18.24
N LYS A 29 14.86 8.96 -17.27
CA LYS A 29 15.71 8.61 -16.11
C LYS A 29 14.82 8.14 -14.96
N VAL A 30 15.34 7.28 -14.09
CA VAL A 30 14.61 6.76 -12.94
C VAL A 30 15.44 6.88 -11.67
N ILE A 31 14.80 7.33 -10.61
CA ILE A 31 15.29 7.28 -9.22
C ILE A 31 14.22 6.53 -8.43
N ALA A 32 14.60 5.52 -7.64
CA ALA A 32 13.68 4.83 -6.75
C ALA A 32 14.02 5.10 -5.29
N LEU A 33 13.02 5.09 -4.42
CA LEU A 33 13.17 5.13 -2.97
C LEU A 33 12.82 3.75 -2.42
N ASP A 34 13.74 3.14 -1.68
CA ASP A 34 13.53 1.82 -1.07
C ASP A 34 14.41 1.67 0.18
N PRO A 35 13.95 1.01 1.26
CA PRO A 35 14.78 0.77 2.43
C PRO A 35 15.97 -0.18 2.18
N ALA A 36 15.93 -1.02 1.15
CA ALA A 36 17.00 -1.93 0.79
C ALA A 36 17.87 -1.35 -0.34
N ALA A 37 19.16 -1.15 -0.08
CA ALA A 37 20.11 -0.64 -1.08
C ALA A 37 20.27 -1.61 -2.27
N ASP A 38 20.07 -2.90 -2.06
CA ASP A 38 20.19 -3.97 -3.05
C ASP A 38 18.83 -4.45 -3.59
N CYS A 39 17.78 -3.62 -3.45
CA CYS A 39 16.45 -3.91 -3.99
C CYS A 39 16.49 -4.21 -5.50
N PRO A 40 15.51 -4.92 -6.06
CA PRO A 40 15.48 -5.28 -7.49
C PRO A 40 15.71 -4.09 -8.43
N ALA A 41 15.14 -2.91 -8.15
CA ALA A 41 15.30 -1.71 -8.98
C ALA A 41 16.73 -1.16 -8.98
N SER A 42 17.58 -1.47 -7.99
CA SER A 42 18.97 -1.00 -7.92
C SER A 42 19.83 -1.43 -9.11
N ARG A 43 19.40 -2.46 -9.83
CA ARG A 43 20.10 -2.94 -11.04
C ARG A 43 19.96 -2.00 -12.25
N VAL A 44 18.99 -1.11 -12.23
CA VAL A 44 18.61 -0.28 -13.38
C VAL A 44 18.34 1.18 -13.04
N ALA A 45 18.20 1.54 -11.76
CA ALA A 45 17.89 2.89 -11.29
C ALA A 45 18.82 3.30 -10.15
N GLU A 46 18.94 4.60 -9.94
CA GLU A 46 19.53 5.16 -8.72
C GLU A 46 18.58 4.92 -7.54
N ILE A 47 19.11 4.58 -6.37
CA ILE A 47 18.31 4.32 -5.17
C ILE A 47 18.58 5.38 -4.11
N ILE A 48 17.52 6.00 -3.60
CA ILE A 48 17.51 6.73 -2.33
C ILE A 48 17.18 5.68 -1.27
N VAL A 49 18.12 5.36 -0.41
CA VAL A 49 17.96 4.32 0.62
C VAL A 49 17.37 4.96 1.87
N ALA A 50 16.07 4.72 2.10
CA ALA A 50 15.35 5.25 3.27
C ALA A 50 14.03 4.49 3.47
N PRO A 51 13.46 4.49 4.69
CA PRO A 51 12.09 4.04 4.94
C PRO A 51 11.07 4.83 4.12
N TYR A 52 9.95 4.21 3.77
CA TYR A 52 8.90 4.84 2.96
C TYR A 52 8.13 5.97 3.64
N ASN A 53 8.30 6.14 4.95
CA ASN A 53 7.76 7.22 5.77
C ASN A 53 8.80 8.28 6.15
N ASP A 54 9.99 8.24 5.55
CA ASP A 54 10.99 9.29 5.71
C ASP A 54 10.65 10.50 4.83
N VAL A 55 10.08 11.53 5.45
CA VAL A 55 9.60 12.73 4.75
C VAL A 55 10.74 13.49 4.06
N ASP A 56 11.97 13.46 4.62
CA ASP A 56 13.11 14.14 3.99
C ASP A 56 13.59 13.38 2.76
N ALA A 57 13.58 12.05 2.79
CA ALA A 57 13.87 11.23 1.63
C ALA A 57 12.79 11.37 0.53
N LEU A 58 11.51 11.43 0.91
CA LEU A 58 10.40 11.71 -0.01
C LEU A 58 10.56 13.10 -0.65
N ARG A 59 10.97 14.12 0.14
CA ARG A 59 11.27 15.46 -0.37
C ARG A 59 12.44 15.45 -1.35
N GLN A 60 13.52 14.75 -1.02
CA GLN A 60 14.67 14.60 -1.91
C GLN A 60 14.28 13.96 -3.23
N LEU A 61 13.43 12.92 -3.21
CA LEU A 61 12.90 12.29 -4.41
C LEU A 61 12.06 13.27 -5.23
N ALA A 62 11.13 13.99 -4.57
CA ALA A 62 10.25 14.97 -5.22
C ALA A 62 11.01 16.14 -5.86
N GLU A 63 12.06 16.63 -5.22
CA GLU A 63 12.89 17.72 -5.77
C GLU A 63 13.69 17.32 -7.01
N ARG A 64 14.08 16.04 -7.10
CA ARG A 64 14.94 15.51 -8.17
C ARG A 64 14.17 14.92 -9.35
N CYS A 65 12.86 14.74 -9.22
CA CYS A 65 12.03 14.08 -10.22
C CYS A 65 10.98 15.02 -10.81
N ASP A 66 10.65 14.82 -12.09
CA ASP A 66 9.57 15.54 -12.78
C ASP A 66 8.21 14.94 -12.46
N VAL A 67 8.15 13.62 -12.27
CA VAL A 67 6.93 12.85 -12.00
C VAL A 67 7.25 11.79 -10.97
N LEU A 68 6.31 11.56 -10.06
CA LEU A 68 6.37 10.50 -9.04
C LEU A 68 5.32 9.43 -9.30
N THR A 69 5.62 8.22 -8.88
CA THR A 69 4.68 7.11 -8.78
C THR A 69 5.05 6.21 -7.59
N TYR A 70 4.15 5.34 -7.19
CA TYR A 70 4.38 4.30 -6.18
C TYR A 70 3.96 2.94 -6.72
N GLU A 71 4.58 1.87 -6.22
CA GLU A 71 4.31 0.50 -6.69
C GLU A 71 3.34 -0.28 -5.80
N PHE A 72 3.12 0.17 -4.55
CA PHE A 72 2.34 -0.55 -3.55
C PHE A 72 1.67 0.42 -2.58
N GLU A 73 0.76 -0.10 -1.74
CA GLU A 73 -0.10 0.73 -0.88
C GLU A 73 0.57 1.22 0.42
N ASN A 74 1.63 0.57 0.92
CA ASN A 74 2.23 0.92 2.22
C ASN A 74 3.21 2.11 2.14
N VAL A 75 2.78 3.20 1.51
CA VAL A 75 3.51 4.46 1.38
C VAL A 75 2.87 5.51 2.28
N ASP A 76 3.65 6.37 2.89
CA ASP A 76 3.14 7.48 3.71
C ASP A 76 2.43 8.52 2.83
N ALA A 77 1.11 8.45 2.79
CA ALA A 77 0.28 9.35 1.98
C ALA A 77 0.35 10.80 2.50
N ASP A 78 0.43 11.01 3.82
CA ASP A 78 0.53 12.35 4.42
C ASP A 78 1.90 12.96 4.16
N GLY A 79 2.96 12.16 4.32
CA GLY A 79 4.32 12.56 3.98
C GLY A 79 4.48 12.92 2.50
N LEU A 80 3.85 12.16 1.60
CA LEU A 80 3.82 12.47 0.18
C LEU A 80 3.11 13.81 -0.11
N ASP A 81 1.89 13.98 0.40
CA ASP A 81 1.12 15.22 0.18
C ASP A 81 1.85 16.46 0.69
N ALA A 82 2.68 16.32 1.73
CA ALA A 82 3.46 17.42 2.29
C ALA A 82 4.64 17.85 1.40
N VAL A 83 5.10 17.02 0.47
CA VAL A 83 6.35 17.28 -0.30
C VAL A 83 6.15 17.39 -1.80
N ILE A 84 5.06 16.82 -2.36
CA ILE A 84 4.80 16.83 -3.80
C ILE A 84 4.34 18.19 -4.31
N LYS A 85 4.67 18.48 -5.57
CA LYS A 85 4.16 19.65 -6.29
C LYS A 85 2.87 19.29 -7.02
N GLU A 86 2.08 20.30 -7.34
CA GLU A 86 0.85 20.11 -8.13
C GLU A 86 1.15 19.36 -9.44
N GLY A 87 0.41 18.30 -9.69
CA GLY A 87 0.55 17.44 -10.88
C GLY A 87 1.77 16.52 -10.91
N GLN A 88 2.61 16.53 -9.89
CA GLN A 88 3.82 15.69 -9.82
C GLN A 88 3.51 14.22 -9.54
N LEU A 89 2.42 13.92 -8.83
CA LEU A 89 1.91 12.58 -8.57
C LEU A 89 0.54 12.42 -9.26
N PRO A 90 0.49 12.01 -10.55
CA PRO A 90 -0.75 12.03 -11.34
C PRO A 90 -1.87 11.14 -10.78
N GLN A 91 -1.54 10.01 -10.12
CA GLN A 91 -2.52 9.14 -9.47
C GLN A 91 -3.04 9.68 -8.13
N GLY A 92 -2.38 10.70 -7.54
CA GLY A 92 -2.73 11.23 -6.23
C GLY A 92 -2.52 10.25 -5.08
N THR A 93 -2.98 10.61 -3.89
CA THR A 93 -2.87 9.82 -2.65
C THR A 93 -4.21 9.24 -2.17
N ASP A 94 -5.33 9.63 -2.79
CA ASP A 94 -6.67 9.17 -2.38
C ASP A 94 -6.80 7.65 -2.43
N LEU A 95 -6.27 7.02 -3.50
CA LEU A 95 -6.30 5.57 -3.64
C LEU A 95 -5.45 4.87 -2.57
N LEU A 96 -4.30 5.44 -2.20
CA LEU A 96 -3.49 4.94 -1.08
C LEU A 96 -4.30 4.90 0.20
N ARG A 97 -4.94 6.02 0.57
CA ARG A 97 -5.74 6.14 1.80
C ARG A 97 -6.88 5.14 1.85
N ILE A 98 -7.51 4.89 0.70
CA ILE A 98 -8.59 3.90 0.58
C ILE A 98 -8.02 2.49 0.74
N SER A 99 -6.99 2.13 0.01
CA SER A 99 -6.44 0.76 -0.03
C SER A 99 -5.67 0.37 1.23
N GLN A 100 -5.13 1.33 1.98
CA GLN A 100 -4.43 1.10 3.24
C GLN A 100 -5.36 0.65 4.39
N ASN A 101 -6.66 0.89 4.27
CA ASN A 101 -7.64 0.51 5.28
C ASN A 101 -8.76 -0.32 4.66
N ARG A 102 -8.87 -1.59 5.07
CA ARG A 102 -9.85 -2.54 4.53
C ARG A 102 -11.31 -2.10 4.74
N ILE A 103 -11.59 -1.31 5.78
CA ILE A 103 -12.93 -0.78 6.04
C ILE A 103 -13.24 0.30 5.00
N PHE A 104 -12.32 1.20 4.76
CA PHE A 104 -12.47 2.27 3.75
C PHE A 104 -12.53 1.68 2.33
N GLU A 105 -11.70 0.68 2.04
CA GLU A 105 -11.74 -0.04 0.76
C GLU A 105 -13.10 -0.70 0.52
N LYS A 106 -13.63 -1.42 1.51
CA LYS A 106 -14.94 -2.06 1.42
C LYS A 106 -16.08 -1.05 1.27
N ASP A 107 -16.04 0.04 2.02
CA ASP A 107 -17.02 1.11 1.90
C ASP A 107 -16.98 1.77 0.51
N PHE A 108 -15.78 2.09 0.03
CA PHE A 108 -15.60 2.65 -1.31
C PHE A 108 -16.13 1.72 -2.40
N LEU A 109 -15.73 0.43 -2.38
CA LEU A 109 -16.15 -0.54 -3.37
C LEU A 109 -17.66 -0.74 -3.36
N SER A 110 -18.28 -0.86 -2.18
CA SER A 110 -19.72 -1.14 -2.06
C SER A 110 -20.57 0.08 -2.35
N ASN A 111 -20.24 1.24 -1.77
CA ASN A 111 -21.12 2.40 -1.74
C ASN A 111 -20.81 3.42 -2.84
N LYS A 112 -19.54 3.59 -3.21
CA LYS A 112 -19.16 4.54 -4.25
C LYS A 112 -18.97 3.89 -5.62
N ALA A 113 -18.21 2.80 -5.68
CA ALA A 113 -17.97 2.09 -6.94
C ALA A 113 -19.12 1.13 -7.31
N GLN A 114 -20.05 0.85 -6.38
CA GLN A 114 -21.20 -0.05 -6.57
C GLN A 114 -20.79 -1.47 -7.04
N VAL A 115 -19.64 -1.93 -6.57
CA VAL A 115 -19.13 -3.28 -6.85
C VAL A 115 -19.58 -4.22 -5.74
N THR A 116 -20.03 -5.42 -6.12
CA THR A 116 -20.38 -6.47 -5.15
C THR A 116 -19.12 -6.95 -4.43
N VAL A 117 -19.11 -6.85 -3.10
CA VAL A 117 -18.05 -7.36 -2.24
C VAL A 117 -18.57 -8.54 -1.39
N ALA A 118 -17.66 -9.38 -0.91
CA ALA A 118 -18.03 -10.41 0.05
C ALA A 118 -18.66 -9.79 1.30
N PRO A 119 -19.73 -10.38 1.87
CA PRO A 119 -20.32 -9.90 3.11
C PRO A 119 -19.26 -9.75 4.21
N TYR A 120 -19.32 -8.66 4.96
CA TYR A 120 -18.37 -8.41 6.05
C TYR A 120 -19.06 -7.73 7.23
N LYS A 121 -18.43 -7.85 8.40
CA LYS A 121 -18.78 -7.12 9.63
C LYS A 121 -17.51 -6.48 10.16
N VAL A 122 -17.60 -5.23 10.57
CA VAL A 122 -16.50 -4.57 11.28
C VAL A 122 -16.47 -5.09 12.70
N VAL A 123 -15.30 -5.51 13.16
CA VAL A 123 -15.03 -5.99 14.52
C VAL A 123 -14.16 -4.93 15.19
N THR A 124 -14.59 -4.45 16.35
CA THR A 124 -13.90 -3.44 17.14
C THR A 124 -13.29 -4.00 18.43
N SER A 125 -13.70 -5.20 18.81
CA SER A 125 -13.20 -5.93 19.98
C SER A 125 -13.53 -7.41 19.89
N SER A 126 -12.92 -8.24 20.73
CA SER A 126 -13.25 -9.66 20.87
C SER A 126 -14.72 -9.94 21.19
N GLN A 127 -15.40 -9.00 21.85
CA GLN A 127 -16.83 -9.12 22.17
C GLN A 127 -17.71 -9.23 20.92
N ASP A 128 -17.32 -8.57 19.83
CA ASP A 128 -18.04 -8.63 18.55
C ASP A 128 -18.00 -10.03 17.92
N LEU A 129 -17.05 -10.86 18.33
CA LEU A 129 -16.89 -12.26 17.86
C LEU A 129 -17.70 -13.26 18.70
N ALA A 130 -18.18 -12.89 19.89
CA ALA A 130 -18.90 -13.82 20.78
C ALA A 130 -20.22 -14.32 20.19
N GLU A 131 -20.82 -13.60 19.25
CA GLU A 131 -22.12 -13.92 18.65
C GLU A 131 -22.00 -14.40 17.19
N ILE A 132 -20.81 -14.78 16.72
CA ILE A 132 -20.66 -15.25 15.34
C ILE A 132 -21.27 -16.65 15.18
N ASP A 133 -21.88 -16.90 14.03
CA ASP A 133 -22.47 -18.18 13.68
C ASP A 133 -21.40 -19.17 13.20
N LEU A 134 -20.88 -20.00 14.11
CA LEU A 134 -19.83 -20.98 13.81
C LEU A 134 -20.25 -22.10 12.84
N SER A 135 -21.49 -22.11 12.34
CA SER A 135 -21.86 -22.97 11.20
C SER A 135 -21.25 -22.48 9.88
N LYS A 136 -20.67 -21.27 9.86
CA LYS A 136 -20.04 -20.64 8.70
C LYS A 136 -18.55 -20.44 8.97
N ASN A 137 -17.79 -20.37 7.88
CA ASN A 137 -16.37 -20.04 7.94
C ASN A 137 -16.17 -18.53 7.82
N TYR A 138 -15.28 -17.99 8.64
CA TYR A 138 -14.92 -16.57 8.60
C TYR A 138 -13.42 -16.37 8.44
N VAL A 139 -13.05 -15.22 7.94
CA VAL A 139 -11.67 -14.76 7.96
C VAL A 139 -11.65 -13.39 8.66
N LEU A 140 -11.16 -13.36 9.88
CA LEU A 140 -10.87 -12.10 10.58
C LEU A 140 -9.59 -11.51 9.98
N LYS A 141 -9.60 -10.20 9.71
CA LYS A 141 -8.45 -9.49 9.16
C LYS A 141 -8.26 -8.17 9.88
N THR A 142 -7.00 -7.78 10.11
CA THR A 142 -6.70 -6.41 10.57
C THR A 142 -7.18 -5.38 9.55
N ALA A 143 -7.66 -4.25 10.04
CA ALA A 143 -8.10 -3.15 9.16
C ALA A 143 -6.95 -2.55 8.37
N THR A 144 -5.74 -2.50 8.97
CA THR A 144 -4.53 -1.93 8.39
C THR A 144 -3.35 -2.90 8.54
N GLY A 145 -2.28 -2.73 7.79
CA GLY A 145 -0.98 -3.40 7.97
C GLY A 145 -0.93 -4.89 7.61
N GLY A 146 -2.03 -5.51 7.18
CA GLY A 146 -2.03 -6.93 6.78
C GLY A 146 -1.60 -7.12 5.33
N TYR A 147 -0.63 -8.01 5.08
CA TYR A 147 -0.16 -8.38 3.75
C TYR A 147 0.21 -9.88 3.71
N ASP A 148 0.11 -10.52 2.57
CA ASP A 148 0.55 -11.91 2.30
C ASP A 148 0.16 -12.94 3.38
N GLY A 149 -1.07 -12.82 3.92
CA GLY A 149 -1.57 -13.70 4.97
C GLY A 149 -1.25 -13.25 6.40
N HIS A 150 -0.42 -12.23 6.59
CA HIS A 150 -0.20 -11.60 7.90
C HIS A 150 -1.40 -10.76 8.33
N GLY A 151 -1.65 -10.68 9.64
CA GLY A 151 -2.78 -9.92 10.18
C GLY A 151 -4.13 -10.54 9.82
N GLN A 152 -4.21 -11.86 9.72
CA GLN A 152 -5.47 -12.57 9.51
C GLN A 152 -5.55 -13.90 10.28
N LYS A 153 -6.78 -14.27 10.66
CA LYS A 153 -7.11 -15.57 11.28
C LYS A 153 -8.34 -16.14 10.60
N VAL A 154 -8.23 -17.40 10.16
CA VAL A 154 -9.40 -18.17 9.69
C VAL A 154 -10.10 -18.78 10.90
N ILE A 155 -11.41 -18.68 10.95
CA ILE A 155 -12.25 -19.19 12.03
C ILE A 155 -13.19 -20.24 11.43
N HIS A 156 -12.96 -21.51 11.78
CA HIS A 156 -13.78 -22.65 11.38
C HIS A 156 -14.56 -23.25 12.56
N SER A 157 -14.05 -23.06 13.79
CA SER A 157 -14.56 -23.70 15.00
C SER A 157 -14.27 -22.87 16.24
N GLU A 158 -14.79 -23.28 17.39
CA GLU A 158 -14.49 -22.68 18.70
C GLU A 158 -12.99 -22.69 19.03
N ALA A 159 -12.24 -23.69 18.55
CA ALA A 159 -10.80 -23.80 18.80
C ALA A 159 -10.00 -22.64 18.17
N ASP A 160 -10.55 -21.96 17.17
CA ASP A 160 -9.89 -20.83 16.49
C ASP A 160 -10.16 -19.49 17.17
N LEU A 161 -11.10 -19.44 18.12
CA LEU A 161 -11.56 -18.18 18.73
C LEU A 161 -10.52 -17.52 19.64
N GLU A 162 -9.70 -18.29 20.35
CA GLU A 162 -8.68 -17.73 21.25
C GLU A 162 -7.71 -16.81 20.49
N GLU A 163 -7.17 -17.29 19.36
CA GLU A 163 -6.29 -16.47 18.51
C GLU A 163 -7.05 -15.34 17.82
N ALA A 164 -8.33 -15.57 17.45
CA ALA A 164 -9.17 -14.53 16.86
C ALA A 164 -9.46 -13.39 17.85
N TYR A 165 -9.72 -13.71 19.12
CA TYR A 165 -9.90 -12.71 20.18
C TYR A 165 -8.64 -11.88 20.39
N ALA A 166 -7.47 -12.53 20.46
CA ALA A 166 -6.20 -11.83 20.59
C ALA A 166 -5.93 -10.88 19.41
N LEU A 167 -6.31 -11.28 18.19
CA LEU A 167 -6.20 -10.43 17.00
C LEU A 167 -7.20 -9.28 16.99
N ALA A 168 -8.42 -9.49 17.53
CA ALA A 168 -9.46 -8.44 17.55
C ALA A 168 -9.17 -7.35 18.61
N ASP A 169 -8.41 -7.69 19.65
CA ASP A 169 -8.07 -6.79 20.75
C ASP A 169 -6.66 -6.16 20.59
N SER A 170 -5.95 -6.41 19.46
CA SER A 170 -4.63 -5.84 19.14
C SER A 170 -4.76 -4.54 18.35
#